data_eb463c9843b25f0bef34a1b882cd4dd1
#
_entry.id   eb463c9843b25f0bef34a1b882cd4dd1
#
_cell.length_a   1.000
_cell.length_b   1.000
_cell.length_c   1.000
_cell.angle_alpha   90.00
_cell.angle_beta   90.00
_cell.angle_gamma   90.00
#
_symmetry.space_group_name_H-M   'P 1'
#
loop_
_entity.id
_entity.type
_entity.pdbx_description
1 polymer ?
#
loop_
_entity_poly.entity_id
_entity_poly.type
_entity_poly.pdbx_seq_one_letter_code
_entity_poly.pdbx_strand_id
1 'polypeptide(L)'
;MRRWAYEFTVLPLLLLAGFAFSYRLLNIPSRMETTLFWIVFFLIPTLKYPKLGVYYLFCLPLFIPLFRRMYYLVSERPALDYLMLISDGVMAGLIMAIALLWIMNKERSGDVFSALITAYFLLLLVKVFAGSQVGVLEGLYGFKFNGLYVFFFFAGSYILTTFDETRKVLGWSSWMLLITALYGMKQILFGFAAFEQKWLDSITFTTLRIEGVVRPFSTYASPAALSDGMTILFLIGAYLMFSRGRNLFLFGALIAVAAVPPLLIATVRTNWMALLAGIFFYAVFLRLNHKWVKFGVVAAMVAGLAAYALKEDAPSEGSVTHTAVLAAQSGKNERGLTDVMIKNRTSALVNPLKEYSVQKRIDTWKGILITSWYFPLGKGQNTTGYAHSYYLQVLGEIGYPGLILFLSILAMGLYRGMKVIRHSRDKDLAEFARLLVTIIFVISILNLTGTHLHTPPGDVFFWFSLGCISRFYRRMQAERQATPAGRDGNPGSLPETANEGVSFPGRAFA
;
A
#
# COMPACT_ATOMS: atom_id res chain seq x y z
N MET A 1 26.63 12.54 11.07
CA MET A 1 25.63 13.36 11.79
C MET A 1 25.33 14.72 11.12
N ARG A 2 26.32 15.57 10.78
CA ARG A 2 26.07 16.93 10.20
C ARG A 2 25.28 16.94 8.89
N ARG A 3 25.49 15.95 7.99
CA ARG A 3 24.78 15.88 6.69
C ARG A 3 23.28 15.61 6.85
N TRP A 4 22.91 14.78 7.84
CA TRP A 4 21.52 14.46 8.17
C TRP A 4 20.76 15.62 8.83
N ALA A 5 21.44 16.37 9.73
CA ALA A 5 20.85 17.55 10.35
C ALA A 5 20.52 18.62 9.30
N TYR A 6 21.38 18.77 8.28
CA TYR A 6 21.16 19.70 7.17
C TYR A 6 19.97 19.29 6.30
N GLU A 7 19.85 17.99 5.96
CA GLU A 7 18.72 17.47 5.19
C GLU A 7 17.40 17.56 5.97
N PHE A 8 17.41 17.32 7.28
CA PHE A 8 16.23 17.40 8.15
C PHE A 8 15.77 18.82 8.47
N THR A 9 16.64 19.82 8.46
CA THR A 9 16.28 21.23 8.66
C THR A 9 15.93 21.93 7.36
N VAL A 10 16.62 21.62 6.28
CA VAL A 10 16.39 22.26 4.97
C VAL A 10 15.09 21.78 4.34
N LEU A 11 14.71 20.50 4.46
CA LEU A 11 13.48 19.97 3.87
C LEU A 11 12.21 20.61 4.48
N PRO A 12 12.03 20.72 5.81
CA PRO A 12 10.90 21.44 6.40
C PRO A 12 10.88 22.93 6.06
N LEU A 13 12.05 23.59 6.01
CA LEU A 13 12.13 24.99 5.62
C LEU A 13 11.77 25.21 4.15
N LEU A 14 12.20 24.32 3.26
CA LEU A 14 11.82 24.36 1.85
C LEU A 14 10.33 24.05 1.67
N LEU A 15 9.76 23.10 2.44
CA LEU A 15 8.32 22.82 2.44
C LEU A 15 7.53 24.03 2.96
N LEU A 16 7.99 24.68 4.02
CA LEU A 16 7.39 25.92 4.56
C LEU A 16 7.50 27.07 3.56
N ALA A 17 8.66 27.28 2.94
CA ALA A 17 8.87 28.30 1.93
C ALA A 17 8.02 28.03 0.68
N GLY A 18 7.96 26.76 0.25
CA GLY A 18 7.09 26.34 -0.83
C GLY A 18 5.62 26.49 -0.49
N PHE A 19 5.22 26.21 0.74
CA PHE A 19 3.85 26.45 1.22
C PHE A 19 3.52 27.94 1.24
N ALA A 20 4.41 28.79 1.76
CA ALA A 20 4.25 30.25 1.77
C ALA A 20 4.21 30.82 0.33
N PHE A 21 5.04 30.30 -0.56
CA PHE A 21 5.03 30.67 -1.98
C PHE A 21 3.73 30.20 -2.66
N SER A 22 3.28 28.98 -2.41
CA SER A 22 2.00 28.48 -2.89
C SER A 22 0.83 29.29 -2.34
N TYR A 23 0.88 29.72 -1.08
CA TYR A 23 -0.13 30.58 -0.48
C TYR A 23 -0.21 31.94 -1.20
N ARG A 24 0.92 32.47 -1.62
CA ARG A 24 0.97 33.71 -2.42
C ARG A 24 0.47 33.51 -3.86
N LEU A 25 0.72 32.34 -4.46
CA LEU A 25 0.21 31.92 -5.77
C LEU A 25 -1.29 31.54 -5.73
N LEU A 26 -1.88 31.37 -4.54
CA LEU A 26 -3.30 31.03 -4.35
C LEU A 26 -4.26 32.10 -4.89
N ASN A 27 -3.79 33.33 -5.07
CA ASN A 27 -4.54 34.39 -5.75
C ASN A 27 -4.54 34.22 -7.30
N ILE A 28 -3.81 33.22 -7.83
CA ILE A 28 -3.79 32.91 -9.25
C ILE A 28 -4.88 31.87 -9.55
N PRO A 29 -5.76 32.07 -10.54
CA PRO A 29 -6.90 31.19 -10.79
C PRO A 29 -6.53 29.79 -11.27
N SER A 30 -5.27 29.52 -11.67
CA SER A 30 -4.86 28.24 -12.24
C SER A 30 -4.05 27.40 -11.22
N ARG A 31 -4.71 26.37 -10.69
CA ARG A 31 -4.05 25.34 -9.83
C ARG A 31 -2.95 24.55 -10.57
N MET A 32 -2.94 24.61 -11.88
CA MET A 32 -1.97 23.92 -12.72
C MET A 32 -0.55 24.46 -12.50
N GLU A 33 -0.38 25.77 -12.40
CA GLU A 33 0.93 26.40 -12.17
C GLU A 33 1.52 25.99 -10.83
N THR A 34 0.70 26.04 -9.76
CA THR A 34 1.09 25.55 -8.43
C THR A 34 1.50 24.09 -8.46
N THR A 35 0.75 23.26 -9.17
CA THR A 35 1.05 21.82 -9.31
C THR A 35 2.35 21.61 -10.09
N LEU A 36 2.54 22.29 -11.21
CA LEU A 36 3.77 22.22 -11.99
C LEU A 36 5.00 22.65 -11.18
N PHE A 37 4.86 23.72 -10.39
CA PHE A 37 5.92 24.16 -9.48
C PHE A 37 6.31 23.01 -8.51
N TRP A 38 5.35 22.40 -7.86
CA TRP A 38 5.61 21.30 -6.92
C TRP A 38 6.14 20.05 -7.60
N ILE A 39 5.67 19.73 -8.81
CA ILE A 39 6.23 18.63 -9.61
C ILE A 39 7.71 18.88 -9.85
N VAL A 40 8.09 20.05 -10.37
CA VAL A 40 9.48 20.39 -10.65
C VAL A 40 10.32 20.41 -9.37
N PHE A 41 9.76 20.98 -8.28
CA PHE A 41 10.41 21.06 -6.97
C PHE A 41 10.81 19.68 -6.42
N PHE A 42 9.97 18.65 -6.58
CA PHE A 42 10.26 17.29 -6.12
C PHE A 42 11.01 16.46 -7.17
N LEU A 43 10.77 16.71 -8.47
CA LEU A 43 11.38 15.96 -9.58
C LEU A 43 12.89 16.19 -9.65
N ILE A 44 13.35 17.45 -9.57
CA ILE A 44 14.78 17.76 -9.66
C ILE A 44 15.61 17.07 -8.58
N PRO A 45 15.27 17.16 -7.27
CA PRO A 45 15.96 16.40 -6.24
C PRO A 45 15.87 14.88 -6.43
N THR A 46 14.74 14.37 -6.93
CA THR A 46 14.57 12.94 -7.21
C THR A 46 15.53 12.45 -8.31
N LEU A 47 15.70 13.23 -9.37
CA LEU A 47 16.66 12.90 -10.45
C LEU A 47 18.10 12.88 -9.94
N LYS A 48 18.48 13.88 -9.14
CA LYS A 48 19.83 13.98 -8.58
C LYS A 48 20.09 12.95 -7.48
N TYR A 49 19.11 12.70 -6.64
CA TYR A 49 19.18 11.82 -5.48
C TYR A 49 17.98 10.84 -5.46
N PRO A 50 18.02 9.75 -6.23
CA PRO A 50 16.86 8.85 -6.38
C PRO A 50 16.34 8.28 -5.05
N LYS A 51 17.20 8.15 -4.03
CA LYS A 51 16.80 7.74 -2.68
C LYS A 51 15.79 8.72 -2.05
N LEU A 52 15.91 10.04 -2.31
CA LEU A 52 14.92 11.02 -1.84
C LEU A 52 13.57 10.80 -2.50
N GLY A 53 13.53 10.46 -3.80
CA GLY A 53 12.30 10.11 -4.49
C GLY A 53 11.55 8.95 -3.81
N VAL A 54 12.30 7.95 -3.30
CA VAL A 54 11.69 6.86 -2.51
C VAL A 54 11.03 7.39 -1.25
N TYR A 55 11.70 8.24 -0.46
CA TYR A 55 11.12 8.86 0.73
C TYR A 55 9.90 9.72 0.41
N TYR A 56 9.96 10.50 -0.66
CA TYR A 56 8.84 11.33 -1.11
C TYR A 56 7.60 10.49 -1.44
N LEU A 57 7.77 9.34 -2.11
CA LEU A 57 6.65 8.47 -2.48
C LEU A 57 6.04 7.71 -1.29
N PHE A 58 6.77 7.56 -0.20
CA PHE A 58 6.19 7.09 1.07
C PHE A 58 5.47 8.21 1.86
N CYS A 59 5.71 9.48 1.54
CA CYS A 59 5.16 10.62 2.28
C CYS A 59 4.05 11.33 1.50
N LEU A 60 4.34 11.80 0.29
CA LEU A 60 3.44 12.68 -0.47
C LEU A 60 2.04 12.10 -0.67
N PRO A 61 1.89 10.84 -1.12
CA PRO A 61 0.56 10.27 -1.36
C PRO A 61 -0.31 10.20 -0.10
N LEU A 62 0.31 10.16 1.08
CA LEU A 62 -0.41 10.14 2.36
C LEU A 62 -1.00 11.51 2.72
N PHE A 63 -0.34 12.61 2.31
CA PHE A 63 -0.68 13.96 2.74
C PHE A 63 -1.30 14.83 1.63
N ILE A 64 -1.06 14.53 0.35
CA ILE A 64 -1.66 15.29 -0.76
C ILE A 64 -3.18 15.42 -0.63
N PRO A 65 -3.96 14.36 -0.26
CA PRO A 65 -5.40 14.51 -0.11
C PRO A 65 -5.80 15.46 1.03
N LEU A 66 -4.99 15.59 2.10
CA LEU A 66 -5.20 16.58 3.14
C LEU A 66 -4.97 17.99 2.60
N PHE A 67 -3.83 18.24 1.93
CA PHE A 67 -3.55 19.52 1.30
C PHE A 67 -4.62 19.93 0.30
N ARG A 68 -5.12 18.98 -0.47
CA ARG A 68 -6.25 19.16 -1.38
C ARG A 68 -7.48 19.70 -0.66
N ARG A 69 -7.84 19.16 0.50
CA ARG A 69 -8.97 19.62 1.32
C ARG A 69 -8.72 21.00 1.92
N MET A 70 -7.51 21.27 2.40
CA MET A 70 -7.12 22.59 2.89
C MET A 70 -7.21 23.64 1.78
N TYR A 71 -6.80 23.28 0.58
CA TYR A 71 -6.89 24.16 -0.59
C TYR A 71 -8.33 24.51 -0.96
N TYR A 72 -9.28 23.63 -0.63
CA TYR A 72 -10.69 23.85 -0.87
C TYR A 72 -11.28 25.01 -0.05
N LEU A 73 -10.67 25.38 1.09
CA LEU A 73 -11.08 26.56 1.86
C LEU A 73 -10.88 27.87 1.10
N VAL A 74 -9.82 27.93 0.29
CA VAL A 74 -9.38 29.15 -0.38
C VAL A 74 -9.99 29.29 -1.77
N SER A 75 -10.35 28.17 -2.38
CA SER A 75 -10.84 28.10 -3.76
C SER A 75 -12.14 27.33 -3.83
N GLU A 76 -13.25 28.01 -4.03
CA GLU A 76 -14.61 27.44 -4.08
C GLU A 76 -14.88 26.50 -5.27
N ARG A 77 -13.90 26.20 -6.11
CA ARG A 77 -14.06 25.38 -7.30
C ARG A 77 -13.58 23.95 -7.10
N PRO A 78 -14.47 22.93 -7.17
CA PRO A 78 -14.11 21.51 -7.04
C PRO A 78 -13.48 20.91 -8.31
N ALA A 79 -13.41 21.66 -9.42
CA ALA A 79 -13.02 21.11 -10.70
C ALA A 79 -11.52 20.84 -10.82
N LEU A 80 -11.17 19.67 -11.35
CA LEU A 80 -9.86 19.20 -11.80
C LEU A 80 -8.72 19.45 -10.80
N ASP A 81 -8.48 18.43 -9.97
CA ASP A 81 -7.49 18.48 -8.91
C ASP A 81 -6.12 17.99 -9.39
N TYR A 82 -5.35 18.90 -9.93
CA TYR A 82 -4.00 18.61 -10.43
C TYR A 82 -3.00 18.25 -9.33
N LEU A 83 -3.28 18.53 -8.03
CA LEU A 83 -2.35 18.25 -6.93
C LEU A 83 -2.00 16.75 -6.82
N MET A 84 -2.91 15.87 -7.23
CA MET A 84 -2.64 14.45 -7.27
C MET A 84 -1.50 14.05 -8.24
N LEU A 85 -1.19 14.89 -9.23
CA LEU A 85 -0.11 14.67 -10.19
C LEU A 85 1.28 14.90 -9.58
N ILE A 86 1.39 15.49 -8.39
CA ILE A 86 2.68 15.71 -7.72
C ILE A 86 3.38 14.37 -7.46
N SER A 87 2.65 13.39 -6.91
CA SER A 87 3.18 12.05 -6.69
C SER A 87 3.59 11.37 -8.00
N ASP A 88 2.80 11.56 -9.06
CA ASP A 88 3.07 11.00 -10.38
C ASP A 88 4.33 11.62 -10.99
N GLY A 89 4.55 12.93 -10.77
CA GLY A 89 5.76 13.63 -11.19
C GLY A 89 7.01 13.09 -10.47
N VAL A 90 6.94 12.83 -9.17
CA VAL A 90 8.02 12.20 -8.42
C VAL A 90 8.29 10.79 -8.94
N MET A 91 7.23 10.01 -9.22
CA MET A 91 7.38 8.68 -9.79
C MET A 91 8.01 8.72 -11.17
N ALA A 92 7.63 9.67 -12.04
CA ALA A 92 8.26 9.88 -13.34
C ALA A 92 9.76 10.19 -13.18
N GLY A 93 10.13 11.05 -12.23
CA GLY A 93 11.53 11.34 -11.91
C GLY A 93 12.29 10.08 -11.45
N LEU A 94 11.66 9.24 -10.67
CA LEU A 94 12.25 7.97 -10.21
C LEU A 94 12.43 6.99 -11.37
N ILE A 95 11.45 6.88 -12.26
CA ILE A 95 11.53 6.06 -13.47
C ILE A 95 12.71 6.53 -14.36
N MET A 96 12.83 7.83 -14.59
CA MET A 96 13.94 8.41 -15.37
C MET A 96 15.28 8.12 -14.70
N ALA A 97 15.39 8.28 -13.37
CA ALA A 97 16.61 7.98 -12.64
C ALA A 97 17.00 6.50 -12.74
N ILE A 98 16.03 5.56 -12.63
CA ILE A 98 16.26 4.12 -12.80
C ILE A 98 16.71 3.81 -14.24
N ALA A 99 16.05 4.41 -15.24
CA ALA A 99 16.42 4.22 -16.65
C ALA A 99 17.85 4.71 -16.91
N LEU A 100 18.23 5.86 -16.37
CA LEU A 100 19.61 6.38 -16.47
C LEU A 100 20.63 5.44 -15.82
N LEU A 101 20.33 4.92 -14.61
CA LEU A 101 21.18 3.95 -13.95
C LEU A 101 21.36 2.66 -14.77
N TRP A 102 20.31 2.19 -15.44
CA TRP A 102 20.40 1.00 -16.31
C TRP A 102 21.24 1.23 -17.55
N ILE A 103 21.15 2.43 -18.15
CA ILE A 103 21.95 2.79 -19.31
C ILE A 103 23.43 2.91 -18.93
N MET A 104 23.72 3.54 -17.78
CA MET A 104 25.09 3.81 -17.33
C MET A 104 25.81 2.55 -16.83
N ASN A 105 25.15 1.70 -16.05
CA ASN A 105 25.82 0.61 -15.33
C ASN A 105 25.97 -0.69 -16.11
N LYS A 106 25.45 -0.81 -17.33
CA LYS A 106 25.56 -2.00 -18.21
C LYS A 106 25.33 -3.38 -17.53
N GLU A 107 25.25 -3.44 -16.21
CA GLU A 107 25.00 -4.66 -15.44
C GLU A 107 23.50 -5.02 -15.50
N ARG A 108 23.14 -5.64 -16.61
CA ARG A 108 21.86 -6.32 -16.75
C ARG A 108 21.92 -7.62 -15.95
N SER A 109 21.68 -7.59 -14.66
CA SER A 109 21.35 -8.82 -13.95
C SER A 109 20.00 -9.29 -14.47
N GLY A 110 20.01 -10.18 -15.46
CA GLY A 110 18.83 -10.78 -16.09
C GLY A 110 18.08 -11.70 -15.10
N ASP A 111 17.50 -11.09 -14.07
CA ASP A 111 16.69 -11.79 -13.08
C ASP A 111 15.28 -12.04 -13.65
N VAL A 112 14.87 -13.29 -13.72
CA VAL A 112 13.54 -13.73 -14.19
C VAL A 112 12.41 -12.94 -13.53
N PHE A 113 12.54 -12.59 -12.24
CA PHE A 113 11.51 -11.83 -11.53
C PHE A 113 11.39 -10.39 -12.06
N SER A 114 12.52 -9.73 -12.27
CA SER A 114 12.53 -8.40 -12.90
C SER A 114 11.98 -8.44 -14.33
N ALA A 115 12.25 -9.52 -15.07
CA ALA A 115 11.70 -9.73 -16.41
C ALA A 115 10.16 -9.90 -16.37
N LEU A 116 9.62 -10.65 -15.42
CA LEU A 116 8.16 -10.78 -15.23
C LEU A 116 7.49 -9.43 -14.91
N ILE A 117 8.11 -8.64 -14.02
CA ILE A 117 7.60 -7.29 -13.68
C ILE A 117 7.63 -6.38 -14.91
N THR A 118 8.74 -6.41 -15.67
CA THR A 118 8.85 -5.63 -16.90
C THR A 118 7.82 -6.06 -17.94
N ALA A 119 7.63 -7.37 -18.12
CA ALA A 119 6.61 -7.90 -19.03
C ALA A 119 5.19 -7.47 -18.63
N TYR A 120 4.87 -7.53 -17.34
CA TYR A 120 3.60 -7.06 -16.81
C TYR A 120 3.40 -5.56 -17.07
N PHE A 121 4.42 -4.75 -16.77
CA PHE A 121 4.40 -3.31 -17.01
C PHE A 121 4.21 -2.97 -18.49
N LEU A 122 4.96 -3.64 -19.39
CA LEU A 122 4.83 -3.44 -20.84
C LEU A 122 3.45 -3.85 -21.35
N LEU A 123 2.88 -4.93 -20.81
CA LEU A 123 1.51 -5.35 -21.15
C LEU A 123 0.49 -4.29 -20.72
N LEU A 124 0.64 -3.72 -19.50
CA LEU A 124 -0.20 -2.62 -19.03
C LEU A 124 -0.09 -1.39 -19.94
N LEU A 125 1.13 -1.06 -20.40
CA LEU A 125 1.37 0.06 -21.30
C LEU A 125 0.76 -0.17 -22.70
N VAL A 126 0.93 -1.38 -23.26
CA VAL A 126 0.31 -1.75 -24.54
C VAL A 126 -1.22 -1.62 -24.47
N LYS A 127 -1.82 -1.97 -23.32
CA LYS A 127 -3.27 -1.89 -23.11
C LYS A 127 -3.82 -0.46 -22.98
N VAL A 128 -2.96 0.55 -22.88
CA VAL A 128 -3.37 1.96 -23.04
C VAL A 128 -3.84 2.24 -24.48
N PHE A 129 -3.14 1.65 -25.45
CA PHE A 129 -3.34 1.92 -26.88
C PHE A 129 -4.20 0.86 -27.58
N ALA A 130 -4.08 -0.40 -27.12
CA ALA A 130 -4.74 -1.55 -27.72
C ALA A 130 -6.04 -1.90 -26.99
N GLY A 131 -7.17 -1.64 -27.61
CA GLY A 131 -8.48 -2.11 -27.15
C GLY A 131 -9.25 -1.14 -26.26
N SER A 132 -8.82 0.10 -26.14
CA SER A 132 -9.58 1.10 -25.40
C SER A 132 -10.78 1.57 -26.23
N GLN A 133 -11.96 1.04 -25.93
CA GLN A 133 -13.23 1.58 -26.44
C GLN A 133 -13.49 3.00 -25.92
N VAL A 134 -12.74 3.47 -24.93
CA VAL A 134 -12.90 4.75 -24.22
C VAL A 134 -11.90 5.82 -24.64
N GLY A 135 -10.95 5.53 -25.53
CA GLY A 135 -9.93 6.49 -25.98
C GLY A 135 -8.61 6.42 -25.21
N VAL A 136 -7.54 6.96 -25.79
CA VAL A 136 -6.18 6.91 -25.26
C VAL A 136 -6.04 7.65 -23.92
N LEU A 137 -6.75 8.76 -23.73
CA LEU A 137 -6.69 9.56 -22.51
C LEU A 137 -7.22 8.78 -21.30
N GLU A 138 -8.35 8.09 -21.49
CA GLU A 138 -8.93 7.21 -20.46
C GLU A 138 -8.04 5.99 -20.21
N GLY A 139 -7.40 5.46 -21.25
CA GLY A 139 -6.39 4.41 -21.13
C GLY A 139 -5.19 4.84 -20.31
N LEU A 140 -4.68 6.06 -20.50
CA LEU A 140 -3.61 6.65 -19.70
C LEU A 140 -4.03 6.85 -18.24
N TYR A 141 -5.28 7.28 -18.02
CA TYR A 141 -5.82 7.42 -16.68
C TYR A 141 -5.89 6.07 -15.96
N GLY A 142 -6.35 5.01 -16.62
CA GLY A 142 -6.31 3.65 -16.09
C GLY A 142 -4.89 3.16 -15.82
N PHE A 143 -3.95 3.42 -16.71
CA PHE A 143 -2.53 3.09 -16.55
C PHE A 143 -1.91 3.77 -15.32
N LYS A 144 -2.27 5.02 -15.03
CA LYS A 144 -1.83 5.72 -13.82
C LYS A 144 -2.12 4.89 -12.57
N PHE A 145 -3.31 4.30 -12.45
CA PHE A 145 -3.69 3.51 -11.29
C PHE A 145 -3.12 2.08 -11.29
N ASN A 146 -3.02 1.44 -12.46
CA ASN A 146 -2.61 0.05 -12.56
C ASN A 146 -1.10 -0.13 -12.78
N GLY A 147 -0.47 0.79 -13.51
CA GLY A 147 0.88 0.60 -14.05
C GLY A 147 1.95 1.46 -13.42
N LEU A 148 1.63 2.70 -13.06
CA LEU A 148 2.67 3.66 -12.66
C LEU A 148 3.44 3.18 -11.42
N TYR A 149 2.76 2.71 -10.41
CA TYR A 149 3.39 2.27 -9.16
C TYR A 149 4.09 0.91 -9.23
N VAL A 150 3.89 0.13 -10.30
CA VAL A 150 4.67 -1.10 -10.58
C VAL A 150 6.19 -0.79 -10.61
N PHE A 151 6.55 0.41 -11.07
CA PHE A 151 7.94 0.86 -11.07
C PHE A 151 8.56 0.97 -9.68
N PHE A 152 7.75 1.05 -8.63
CA PHE A 152 8.27 1.11 -7.27
C PHE A 152 8.95 -0.21 -6.83
N PHE A 153 8.68 -1.31 -7.51
CA PHE A 153 9.47 -2.53 -7.44
C PHE A 153 10.95 -2.27 -7.73
N PHE A 154 11.24 -1.51 -8.78
CA PHE A 154 12.63 -1.22 -9.17
C PHE A 154 13.31 -0.29 -8.17
N ALA A 155 12.56 0.59 -7.50
CA ALA A 155 13.09 1.40 -6.41
C ALA A 155 13.59 0.54 -5.24
N GLY A 156 12.81 -0.41 -4.78
CA GLY A 156 13.22 -1.37 -3.74
C GLY A 156 14.33 -2.33 -4.18
N SER A 157 14.40 -2.63 -5.48
CA SER A 157 15.32 -3.61 -6.03
C SER A 157 16.70 -3.04 -6.40
N TYR A 158 16.79 -1.75 -6.83
CA TYR A 158 18.01 -1.16 -7.40
C TYR A 158 18.47 0.13 -6.73
N ILE A 159 17.57 0.98 -6.20
CA ILE A 159 17.96 2.27 -5.61
C ILE A 159 18.49 2.12 -4.20
N LEU A 160 17.81 1.31 -3.39
CA LEU A 160 18.26 0.99 -2.04
C LEU A 160 19.25 -0.16 -2.11
N THR A 161 20.52 0.10 -1.80
CA THR A 161 21.58 -0.89 -1.97
C THR A 161 21.83 -1.75 -0.73
N THR A 162 21.52 -1.23 0.47
CA THR A 162 21.77 -1.91 1.72
C THR A 162 20.49 -2.26 2.49
N PHE A 163 20.60 -3.21 3.40
CA PHE A 163 19.51 -3.55 4.34
C PHE A 163 19.16 -2.36 5.24
N ASP A 164 20.19 -1.65 5.75
CA ASP A 164 20.02 -0.49 6.63
C ASP A 164 19.26 0.65 5.94
N GLU A 165 19.51 0.90 4.66
CA GLU A 165 18.74 1.90 3.90
C GLU A 165 17.25 1.54 3.83
N THR A 166 16.96 0.27 3.56
CA THR A 166 15.57 -0.21 3.52
C THR A 166 14.88 -0.08 4.88
N ARG A 167 15.61 -0.42 5.95
CA ARG A 167 15.13 -0.26 7.33
C ARG A 167 14.88 1.20 7.69
N LYS A 168 15.74 2.13 7.24
CA LYS A 168 15.55 3.58 7.44
C LYS A 168 14.31 4.09 6.71
N VAL A 169 14.08 3.68 5.46
CA VAL A 169 12.86 4.05 4.70
C VAL A 169 11.62 3.54 5.42
N LEU A 170 11.62 2.29 5.90
CA LEU A 170 10.49 1.75 6.65
C LEU A 170 10.27 2.48 7.99
N GLY A 171 11.35 2.81 8.70
CA GLY A 171 11.27 3.62 9.91
C GLY A 171 10.67 4.99 9.66
N TRP A 172 11.09 5.66 8.59
CA TRP A 172 10.51 6.93 8.17
C TRP A 172 9.03 6.79 7.82
N SER A 173 8.66 5.78 7.03
CA SER A 173 7.26 5.55 6.66
C SER A 173 6.39 5.23 7.89
N SER A 174 6.94 4.58 8.92
CA SER A 174 6.23 4.32 10.17
C SER A 174 5.85 5.62 10.91
N TRP A 175 6.75 6.61 10.94
CA TRP A 175 6.46 7.93 11.50
C TRP A 175 5.38 8.65 10.69
N MET A 176 5.45 8.59 9.36
CA MET A 176 4.44 9.21 8.51
C MET A 176 3.05 8.57 8.73
N LEU A 177 3.00 7.24 8.77
CA LEU A 177 1.77 6.51 9.08
C LEU A 177 1.25 6.77 10.50
N LEU A 178 2.14 6.94 11.49
CA LEU A 178 1.75 7.33 12.86
C LEU A 178 1.11 8.72 12.89
N ILE A 179 1.66 9.69 12.17
CA ILE A 179 1.03 11.02 12.05
C ILE A 179 -0.37 10.91 11.46
N THR A 180 -0.55 10.06 10.43
CA THR A 180 -1.88 9.82 9.86
C THR A 180 -2.82 9.14 10.85
N ALA A 181 -2.33 8.19 11.67
CA ALA A 181 -3.12 7.55 12.73
C ALA A 181 -3.58 8.57 13.77
N LEU A 182 -2.67 9.43 14.24
CA LEU A 182 -3.00 10.48 15.21
C LEU A 182 -4.00 11.50 14.66
N TYR A 183 -3.88 11.85 13.38
CA TYR A 183 -4.86 12.72 12.73
C TYR A 183 -6.23 12.03 12.58
N GLY A 184 -6.27 10.73 12.28
CA GLY A 184 -7.49 9.93 12.29
C GLY A 184 -8.12 9.87 13.69
N MET A 185 -7.31 9.72 14.75
CA MET A 185 -7.75 9.80 16.14
C MET A 185 -8.36 11.19 16.46
N LYS A 186 -7.74 12.28 15.98
CA LYS A 186 -8.29 13.63 16.10
C LYS A 186 -9.69 13.71 15.48
N GLN A 187 -9.89 13.18 14.28
CA GLN A 187 -11.22 13.17 13.64
C GLN A 187 -12.26 12.38 14.45
N ILE A 188 -11.84 11.29 15.11
CA ILE A 188 -12.73 10.47 15.95
C ILE A 188 -13.12 11.18 17.26
N LEU A 189 -12.14 11.81 17.92
CA LEU A 189 -12.33 12.39 19.26
C LEU A 189 -12.90 13.81 19.24
N PHE A 190 -12.47 14.61 18.25
CA PHE A 190 -12.76 16.05 18.18
C PHE A 190 -13.54 16.45 16.91
N GLY A 191 -13.90 15.47 16.09
CA GLY A 191 -14.62 15.74 14.85
C GLY A 191 -13.74 16.29 13.73
N PHE A 192 -14.39 16.65 12.63
CA PHE A 192 -13.74 17.20 11.44
C PHE A 192 -13.40 18.67 11.61
N ALA A 193 -12.30 19.12 11.02
CA ALA A 193 -11.94 20.54 10.99
C ALA A 193 -12.88 21.31 10.05
N ALA A 194 -12.98 22.63 10.21
CA ALA A 194 -13.88 23.45 9.40
C ALA A 194 -13.67 23.29 7.89
N PHE A 195 -12.42 23.18 7.44
CA PHE A 195 -12.11 22.95 6.03
C PHE A 195 -12.53 21.55 5.55
N GLU A 196 -12.46 20.53 6.42
CA GLU A 196 -12.92 19.19 6.11
C GLU A 196 -14.45 19.14 6.02
N GLN A 197 -15.13 19.82 6.95
CA GLN A 197 -16.59 19.92 6.93
C GLN A 197 -17.06 20.63 5.67
N LYS A 198 -16.48 21.78 5.31
CA LYS A 198 -16.79 22.49 4.05
C LYS A 198 -16.58 21.60 2.84
N TRP A 199 -15.51 20.81 2.82
CA TRP A 199 -15.26 19.83 1.74
C TRP A 199 -16.31 18.72 1.73
N LEU A 200 -16.68 18.16 2.90
CA LEU A 200 -17.70 17.10 3.02
C LEU A 200 -19.07 17.56 2.57
N ASP A 201 -19.44 18.83 2.80
CA ASP A 201 -20.71 19.38 2.41
C ASP A 201 -20.81 19.63 0.88
N SER A 202 -19.66 19.76 0.22
CA SER A 202 -19.57 20.01 -1.22
C SER A 202 -19.53 18.75 -2.08
N ILE A 203 -19.34 17.55 -1.47
CA ILE A 203 -19.20 16.31 -2.20
C ILE A 203 -20.34 15.33 -1.89
N THR A 204 -20.75 14.58 -2.92
CA THR A 204 -21.80 13.57 -2.83
C THR A 204 -21.28 12.13 -2.72
N PHE A 205 -20.00 11.93 -2.34
CA PHE A 205 -19.43 10.60 -2.24
C PHE A 205 -20.06 9.76 -1.14
N THR A 206 -20.92 8.83 -1.53
CA THR A 206 -21.60 7.90 -0.61
C THR A 206 -20.64 7.01 0.17
N THR A 207 -19.42 6.78 -0.35
CA THR A 207 -18.41 5.96 0.33
C THR A 207 -17.83 6.59 1.60
N LEU A 208 -17.98 7.90 1.79
CA LEU A 208 -17.53 8.59 3.00
C LEU A 208 -18.57 8.51 4.12
N ARG A 209 -19.84 8.33 3.77
CA ARG A 209 -20.95 8.27 4.74
C ARG A 209 -21.56 6.88 4.72
N ILE A 210 -21.83 6.34 5.90
CA ILE A 210 -22.59 5.12 6.08
C ILE A 210 -23.66 5.40 7.11
N GLU A 211 -24.93 5.15 6.75
CA GLU A 211 -26.08 5.38 7.64
C GLU A 211 -26.09 6.81 8.21
N GLY A 212 -25.70 7.80 7.40
CA GLY A 212 -25.64 9.21 7.82
C GLY A 212 -24.37 9.62 8.58
N VAL A 213 -23.57 8.66 9.07
CA VAL A 213 -22.33 8.93 9.81
C VAL A 213 -21.15 9.07 8.86
N VAL A 214 -20.38 10.16 9.00
CA VAL A 214 -19.12 10.35 8.27
C VAL A 214 -18.03 9.52 8.92
N ARG A 215 -17.41 8.64 8.12
CA ARG A 215 -16.29 7.81 8.58
C ARG A 215 -14.99 8.62 8.61
N PRO A 216 -14.06 8.35 9.56
CA PRO A 216 -12.76 8.97 9.55
C PRO A 216 -11.98 8.54 8.30
N PHE A 217 -11.29 9.48 7.69
CA PHE A 217 -10.43 9.28 6.52
C PHE A 217 -9.03 9.86 6.73
N SER A 218 -8.80 10.54 7.87
CA SER A 218 -7.51 11.14 8.24
C SER A 218 -6.96 12.06 7.14
N THR A 219 -5.69 11.90 6.81
CA THR A 219 -5.03 12.63 5.71
C THR A 219 -5.32 12.03 4.33
N TYR A 220 -5.91 10.83 4.26
CA TYR A 220 -6.17 10.09 3.03
C TYR A 220 -7.40 10.58 2.28
N ALA A 221 -7.55 10.09 1.04
CA ALA A 221 -8.71 10.40 0.20
C ALA A 221 -9.98 9.64 0.63
N SER A 222 -9.85 8.53 1.35
CA SER A 222 -10.97 7.67 1.73
C SER A 222 -10.73 6.88 3.02
N PRO A 223 -11.79 6.42 3.70
CA PRO A 223 -11.67 5.51 4.83
C PRO A 223 -11.00 4.17 4.49
N ALA A 224 -11.11 3.70 3.24
CA ALA A 224 -10.44 2.49 2.79
C ALA A 224 -8.92 2.67 2.76
N ALA A 225 -8.42 3.77 2.19
CA ALA A 225 -7.00 4.08 2.18
C ALA A 225 -6.44 4.31 3.60
N LEU A 226 -7.22 4.94 4.50
CA LEU A 226 -6.87 5.03 5.92
C LEU A 226 -6.72 3.62 6.52
N SER A 227 -7.70 2.73 6.30
CA SER A 227 -7.66 1.37 6.83
C SER A 227 -6.46 0.57 6.31
N ASP A 228 -6.08 0.74 5.05
CA ASP A 228 -4.87 0.15 4.47
C ASP A 228 -3.61 0.63 5.19
N GLY A 229 -3.51 1.96 5.39
CA GLY A 229 -2.41 2.57 6.13
C GLY A 229 -2.30 2.06 7.57
N MET A 230 -3.44 1.95 8.26
CA MET A 230 -3.49 1.44 9.64
C MET A 230 -3.16 -0.05 9.72
N THR A 231 -3.60 -0.84 8.76
CA THR A 231 -3.24 -2.26 8.64
C THR A 231 -1.74 -2.43 8.49
N ILE A 232 -1.11 -1.66 7.59
CA ILE A 232 0.35 -1.68 7.37
C ILE A 232 1.08 -1.19 8.64
N LEU A 233 0.63 -0.10 9.25
CA LEU A 233 1.21 0.45 10.47
C LEU A 233 1.19 -0.57 11.61
N PHE A 234 0.08 -1.29 11.80
CA PHE A 234 -0.03 -2.35 12.79
C PHE A 234 0.98 -3.47 12.53
N LEU A 235 1.12 -3.93 11.29
CA LEU A 235 2.09 -4.97 10.93
C LEU A 235 3.55 -4.52 11.18
N ILE A 236 3.88 -3.26 10.90
CA ILE A 236 5.19 -2.69 11.22
C ILE A 236 5.38 -2.64 12.75
N GLY A 237 4.35 -2.23 13.50
CA GLY A 237 4.37 -2.24 14.96
C GLY A 237 4.63 -3.63 15.52
N ALA A 238 3.91 -4.63 15.04
CA ALA A 238 4.10 -6.03 15.41
C ALA A 238 5.55 -6.50 15.09
N TYR A 239 6.08 -6.17 13.92
CA TYR A 239 7.47 -6.47 13.57
C TYR A 239 8.46 -5.84 14.55
N LEU A 240 8.29 -4.56 14.90
CA LEU A 240 9.18 -3.86 15.82
C LEU A 240 9.13 -4.44 17.24
N MET A 241 7.96 -4.90 17.69
CA MET A 241 7.81 -5.60 18.98
C MET A 241 8.61 -6.91 19.03
N PHE A 242 8.76 -7.59 17.89
CA PHE A 242 9.55 -8.83 17.80
C PHE A 242 11.02 -8.58 17.47
N SER A 243 11.40 -7.35 17.13
CA SER A 243 12.79 -6.96 16.91
C SER A 243 13.54 -6.84 18.24
N ARG A 244 14.88 -7.03 18.20
CA ARG A 244 15.70 -6.94 19.41
C ARG A 244 15.81 -5.48 19.87
N GLY A 245 15.53 -5.25 21.14
CA GLY A 245 15.70 -3.96 21.80
C GLY A 245 14.43 -3.43 22.47
N ARG A 246 14.53 -3.07 23.76
CA ARG A 246 13.40 -2.56 24.57
C ARG A 246 12.74 -1.32 23.95
N ASN A 247 13.55 -0.40 23.41
CA ASN A 247 13.02 0.83 22.81
C ASN A 247 12.22 0.55 21.53
N LEU A 248 12.65 -0.43 20.73
CA LEU A 248 11.92 -0.86 19.54
C LEU A 248 10.60 -1.55 19.91
N PHE A 249 10.60 -2.35 20.98
CA PHE A 249 9.38 -2.96 21.50
C PHE A 249 8.34 -1.92 21.92
N LEU A 250 8.75 -0.94 22.74
CA LEU A 250 7.84 0.12 23.21
C LEU A 250 7.31 0.97 22.05
N PHE A 251 8.17 1.34 21.13
CA PHE A 251 7.75 2.08 19.93
C PHE A 251 6.81 1.24 19.06
N GLY A 252 7.13 -0.04 18.84
CA GLY A 252 6.27 -0.98 18.11
C GLY A 252 4.89 -1.13 18.73
N ALA A 253 4.83 -1.27 20.06
CA ALA A 253 3.57 -1.33 20.79
C ALA A 253 2.76 -0.04 20.64
N LEU A 254 3.42 1.12 20.78
CA LEU A 254 2.77 2.43 20.60
C LEU A 254 2.11 2.56 19.24
N ILE A 255 2.84 2.28 18.15
CA ILE A 255 2.30 2.42 16.79
C ILE A 255 1.23 1.37 16.48
N ALA A 256 1.36 0.14 17.01
CA ALA A 256 0.34 -0.89 16.85
C ALA A 256 -0.98 -0.47 17.55
N VAL A 257 -0.89 0.03 18.78
CA VAL A 257 -2.06 0.52 19.53
C VAL A 257 -2.67 1.74 18.85
N ALA A 258 -1.86 2.69 18.38
CA ALA A 258 -2.35 3.88 17.69
C ALA A 258 -3.08 3.57 16.36
N ALA A 259 -2.73 2.47 15.70
CA ALA A 259 -3.38 2.05 14.45
C ALA A 259 -4.79 1.49 14.66
N VAL A 260 -5.09 0.89 15.83
CA VAL A 260 -6.33 0.13 16.06
C VAL A 260 -7.59 1.00 16.00
N PRO A 261 -7.74 2.11 16.75
CA PRO A 261 -9.00 2.87 16.74
C PRO A 261 -9.37 3.41 15.35
N PRO A 262 -8.47 4.07 14.57
CA PRO A 262 -8.82 4.52 13.23
C PRO A 262 -9.17 3.35 12.29
N LEU A 263 -8.50 2.20 12.41
CA LEU A 263 -8.81 1.00 11.63
C LEU A 263 -10.23 0.48 11.90
N LEU A 264 -10.62 0.41 13.17
CA LEU A 264 -11.94 -0.11 13.56
C LEU A 264 -13.05 0.86 13.16
N ILE A 265 -12.89 2.15 13.43
CA ILE A 265 -13.94 3.16 13.22
C ILE A 265 -14.09 3.51 11.72
N ALA A 266 -13.03 3.36 10.91
CA ALA A 266 -13.17 3.44 9.46
C ALA A 266 -14.11 2.36 8.89
N THR A 267 -14.45 1.32 9.65
CA THR A 267 -15.45 0.28 9.36
C THR A 267 -15.27 -0.43 8.02
N VAL A 268 -14.01 -0.62 7.59
CA VAL A 268 -13.67 -1.38 6.40
C VAL A 268 -13.41 -2.83 6.79
N ARG A 269 -14.45 -3.65 6.78
CA ARG A 269 -14.43 -5.06 7.27
C ARG A 269 -13.35 -5.92 6.63
N THR A 270 -13.08 -5.71 5.34
CA THR A 270 -12.04 -6.44 4.61
C THR A 270 -10.65 -6.23 5.21
N ASN A 271 -10.35 -5.04 5.72
CA ASN A 271 -9.08 -4.76 6.37
C ASN A 271 -8.96 -5.45 7.73
N TRP A 272 -10.06 -5.57 8.48
CA TRP A 272 -10.06 -6.34 9.74
C TRP A 272 -9.75 -7.82 9.48
N MET A 273 -10.44 -8.41 8.50
CA MET A 273 -10.23 -9.81 8.14
C MET A 273 -8.82 -10.03 7.57
N ALA A 274 -8.34 -9.13 6.71
CA ALA A 274 -7.01 -9.22 6.14
C ALA A 274 -5.91 -9.06 7.21
N LEU A 275 -6.10 -8.18 8.20
CA LEU A 275 -5.19 -8.04 9.33
C LEU A 275 -5.14 -9.31 10.17
N LEU A 276 -6.30 -9.88 10.54
CA LEU A 276 -6.36 -11.14 11.28
C LEU A 276 -5.69 -12.28 10.50
N ALA A 277 -5.96 -12.39 9.20
CA ALA A 277 -5.30 -13.35 8.32
C ALA A 277 -3.78 -13.11 8.23
N GLY A 278 -3.35 -11.86 8.22
CA GLY A 278 -1.94 -11.47 8.23
C GLY A 278 -1.22 -11.83 9.53
N ILE A 279 -1.83 -11.55 10.68
CA ILE A 279 -1.31 -11.95 12.00
C ILE A 279 -1.19 -13.47 12.09
N PHE A 280 -2.23 -14.17 11.65
CA PHE A 280 -2.25 -15.62 11.60
C PHE A 280 -1.14 -16.15 10.68
N PHE A 281 -1.03 -15.62 9.46
CA PHE A 281 0.00 -15.99 8.51
C PHE A 281 1.41 -15.77 9.08
N TYR A 282 1.65 -14.60 9.69
CA TYR A 282 2.92 -14.27 10.34
C TYR A 282 3.25 -15.25 11.47
N ALA A 283 2.30 -15.48 12.38
CA ALA A 283 2.52 -16.35 13.54
C ALA A 283 2.69 -17.82 13.14
N VAL A 284 1.77 -18.35 12.34
CA VAL A 284 1.70 -19.78 12.05
C VAL A 284 2.63 -20.20 10.93
N PHE A 285 2.55 -19.51 9.75
CA PHE A 285 3.31 -19.95 8.58
C PHE A 285 4.78 -19.51 8.62
N LEU A 286 5.05 -18.35 9.19
CA LEU A 286 6.39 -17.78 9.12
C LEU A 286 7.23 -18.03 10.38
N ARG A 287 6.60 -18.26 11.55
CA ARG A 287 7.33 -18.49 12.81
C ARG A 287 7.29 -19.92 13.33
N LEU A 288 6.19 -20.62 13.23
CA LEU A 288 6.09 -21.98 13.72
C LEU A 288 6.80 -22.97 12.78
N ASN A 289 7.67 -23.80 13.34
CA ASN A 289 8.42 -24.79 12.56
C ASN A 289 7.68 -26.13 12.41
N HIS A 290 6.70 -26.43 13.29
CA HIS A 290 5.99 -27.69 13.29
C HIS A 290 4.86 -27.75 12.24
N LYS A 291 5.00 -28.60 11.24
CA LYS A 291 4.00 -28.77 10.16
C LYS A 291 2.61 -29.17 10.70
N TRP A 292 2.57 -30.02 11.70
CA TRP A 292 1.32 -30.50 12.32
C TRP A 292 0.56 -29.41 13.09
N VAL A 293 1.28 -28.50 13.77
CA VAL A 293 0.65 -27.34 14.43
C VAL A 293 0.03 -26.41 13.38
N LYS A 294 0.73 -26.16 12.26
CA LYS A 294 0.18 -25.36 11.15
C LYS A 294 -1.10 -26.00 10.61
N PHE A 295 -1.08 -27.31 10.36
CA PHE A 295 -2.24 -28.02 9.88
C PHE A 295 -3.39 -28.00 10.88
N GLY A 296 -3.12 -28.23 12.17
CA GLY A 296 -4.14 -28.16 13.24
C GLY A 296 -4.79 -26.79 13.36
N VAL A 297 -4.01 -25.72 13.26
CA VAL A 297 -4.56 -24.34 13.32
C VAL A 297 -5.38 -24.02 12.07
N VAL A 298 -4.95 -24.44 10.86
CA VAL A 298 -5.74 -24.28 9.64
C VAL A 298 -7.03 -25.07 9.72
N ALA A 299 -6.97 -26.32 10.18
CA ALA A 299 -8.14 -27.18 10.37
C ALA A 299 -9.13 -26.57 11.38
N ALA A 300 -8.63 -26.03 12.50
CA ALA A 300 -9.46 -25.35 13.50
C ALA A 300 -10.11 -24.08 12.94
N MET A 301 -9.40 -23.29 12.11
CA MET A 301 -10.00 -22.14 11.44
C MET A 301 -11.07 -22.53 10.43
N VAL A 302 -10.81 -23.55 9.61
CA VAL A 302 -11.80 -24.05 8.63
C VAL A 302 -13.02 -24.61 9.37
N ALA A 303 -12.83 -25.38 10.44
CA ALA A 303 -13.91 -25.90 11.28
C ALA A 303 -14.69 -24.76 11.97
N GLY A 304 -14.00 -23.73 12.48
CA GLY A 304 -14.63 -22.55 13.06
C GLY A 304 -15.45 -21.75 12.05
N LEU A 305 -14.93 -21.54 10.85
CA LEU A 305 -15.65 -20.90 9.75
C LEU A 305 -16.84 -21.75 9.27
N ALA A 306 -16.68 -23.07 9.17
CA ALA A 306 -17.76 -23.98 8.83
C ALA A 306 -18.84 -24.02 9.91
N ALA A 307 -18.46 -24.11 11.19
CA ALA A 307 -19.40 -24.06 12.31
C ALA A 307 -20.15 -22.72 12.38
N TYR A 308 -19.44 -21.63 12.04
CA TYR A 308 -20.02 -20.30 11.94
C TYR A 308 -20.98 -20.18 10.75
N ALA A 309 -20.64 -20.74 9.60
CA ALA A 309 -21.50 -20.77 8.42
C ALA A 309 -22.74 -21.67 8.61
N LEU A 310 -22.59 -22.73 9.40
CA LEU A 310 -23.68 -23.67 9.72
C LEU A 310 -24.57 -23.21 10.91
N LYS A 311 -24.18 -22.14 11.59
CA LYS A 311 -25.01 -21.53 12.64
C LYS A 311 -26.13 -20.75 11.96
N GLU A 312 -27.12 -21.50 11.47
CA GLU A 312 -28.31 -20.99 10.82
C GLU A 312 -29.16 -20.15 11.78
N ASP A 313 -29.56 -19.00 11.24
CA ASP A 313 -30.86 -18.36 11.45
C ASP A 313 -31.31 -18.04 12.87
N ALA A 314 -30.72 -16.96 13.41
CA ALA A 314 -31.58 -16.07 14.14
C ALA A 314 -32.32 -15.19 13.11
N PRO A 315 -33.65 -15.10 13.11
CA PRO A 315 -34.38 -14.28 12.14
C PRO A 315 -33.95 -12.84 12.30
N SER A 316 -33.28 -12.30 11.25
CA SER A 316 -33.00 -10.87 11.17
C SER A 316 -34.31 -10.18 10.88
N GLU A 317 -34.98 -9.68 11.93
CA GLU A 317 -36.07 -8.72 11.79
C GLU A 317 -35.58 -7.56 10.92
N GLY A 318 -36.12 -7.46 9.71
CA GLY A 318 -35.91 -6.37 8.80
C GLY A 318 -36.50 -5.08 9.33
N SER A 319 -35.73 -4.33 10.12
CA SER A 319 -36.19 -3.02 10.60
C SER A 319 -35.05 -2.05 10.95
N VAL A 320 -33.80 -2.36 10.65
CA VAL A 320 -32.68 -1.52 11.12
C VAL A 320 -32.49 -0.24 10.32
N THR A 321 -32.88 -0.22 9.03
CA THR A 321 -32.82 0.98 8.17
C THR A 321 -33.76 2.09 8.63
N HIS A 322 -34.95 1.75 9.11
CA HIS A 322 -35.92 2.75 9.59
C HIS A 322 -35.49 3.39 10.93
N THR A 323 -34.87 2.61 11.81
CA THR A 323 -34.44 3.11 13.13
C THR A 323 -33.24 4.05 13.03
N ALA A 324 -32.31 3.81 12.10
CA ALA A 324 -31.15 4.71 11.88
C ALA A 324 -31.57 6.06 11.28
N VAL A 325 -32.52 6.06 10.36
CA VAL A 325 -33.10 7.30 9.77
C VAL A 325 -33.85 8.09 10.84
N LEU A 326 -34.63 7.44 11.71
CA LEU A 326 -35.36 8.09 12.80
C LEU A 326 -34.43 8.61 13.89
N ALA A 327 -33.29 7.92 14.17
CA ALA A 327 -32.28 8.38 15.12
C ALA A 327 -31.52 9.61 14.59
N ALA A 328 -31.22 9.66 13.30
CA ALA A 328 -30.60 10.83 12.65
C ALA A 328 -31.53 12.05 12.66
N GLN A 329 -32.85 11.83 12.52
CA GLN A 329 -33.86 12.90 12.61
C GLN A 329 -34.13 13.38 14.05
N SER A 330 -33.82 12.57 15.06
CA SER A 330 -34.10 12.88 16.47
C SER A 330 -32.98 13.60 17.23
N GLY A 331 -31.94 14.07 16.53
CA GLY A 331 -30.84 14.86 17.15
C GLY A 331 -30.03 14.08 18.20
N LYS A 332 -30.01 12.74 18.14
CA LYS A 332 -29.20 11.92 19.05
C LYS A 332 -27.72 12.05 18.79
N ASN A 333 -26.96 12.18 19.87
CA ASN A 333 -25.52 12.36 19.95
C ASN A 333 -24.77 11.48 18.92
N GLU A 334 -23.81 12.03 18.19
CA GLU A 334 -22.95 11.36 17.21
C GLU A 334 -22.27 10.07 17.74
N ARG A 335 -21.98 10.01 19.05
CA ARG A 335 -21.44 8.81 19.70
C ARG A 335 -22.38 7.60 19.64
N GLY A 336 -23.67 7.81 19.85
CA GLY A 336 -24.66 6.72 19.76
C GLY A 336 -24.83 6.21 18.32
N LEU A 337 -24.68 7.07 17.31
CA LEU A 337 -24.73 6.68 15.90
C LEU A 337 -23.52 5.85 15.49
N THR A 338 -22.32 6.17 16.02
CA THR A 338 -21.10 5.39 15.77
C THR A 338 -21.21 3.97 16.34
N ASP A 339 -21.76 3.81 17.55
CA ASP A 339 -21.96 2.50 18.17
C ASP A 339 -22.98 1.65 17.40
N VAL A 340 -24.06 2.25 16.93
CA VAL A 340 -25.06 1.60 16.06
C VAL A 340 -24.42 1.16 14.74
N MET A 341 -23.61 2.03 14.13
CA MET A 341 -22.91 1.72 12.89
C MET A 341 -21.94 0.54 13.05
N ILE A 342 -21.14 0.53 14.13
CA ILE A 342 -20.22 -0.58 14.43
C ILE A 342 -21.02 -1.88 14.65
N LYS A 343 -22.10 -1.83 15.43
CA LYS A 343 -22.96 -2.99 15.69
C LYS A 343 -23.59 -3.53 14.41
N ASN A 344 -24.12 -2.68 13.56
CA ASN A 344 -24.72 -3.08 12.28
C ASN A 344 -23.67 -3.70 11.34
N ARG A 345 -22.46 -3.14 11.31
CA ARG A 345 -21.36 -3.68 10.50
C ARG A 345 -20.82 -5.01 11.00
N THR A 346 -20.80 -5.22 12.31
CA THR A 346 -20.45 -6.53 12.89
C THR A 346 -21.55 -7.56 12.67
N SER A 347 -22.82 -7.19 12.76
CA SER A 347 -23.94 -8.11 12.48
C SER A 347 -24.00 -8.53 10.99
N ALA A 348 -23.64 -7.65 10.07
CA ALA A 348 -23.55 -7.98 8.64
C ALA A 348 -22.39 -8.94 8.30
N LEU A 349 -21.44 -9.19 9.21
CA LEU A 349 -20.47 -10.28 9.07
C LEU A 349 -21.11 -11.67 9.24
N VAL A 350 -22.26 -11.73 9.93
CA VAL A 350 -22.97 -13.00 10.19
C VAL A 350 -23.72 -13.50 8.95
N ASN A 351 -24.30 -12.58 8.15
CA ASN A 351 -25.05 -12.91 6.93
C ASN A 351 -24.57 -12.11 5.72
N PRO A 352 -23.30 -12.29 5.28
CA PRO A 352 -22.71 -11.43 4.24
C PRO A 352 -23.42 -11.55 2.89
N LEU A 353 -23.97 -12.71 2.56
CA LEU A 353 -24.61 -12.95 1.25
C LEU A 353 -25.99 -12.24 1.10
N LYS A 354 -26.63 -11.86 2.21
CA LYS A 354 -27.90 -11.10 2.18
C LYS A 354 -27.67 -9.59 2.06
N GLU A 355 -26.43 -9.13 2.21
CA GLU A 355 -26.09 -7.71 2.12
C GLU A 355 -26.10 -7.22 0.67
N TYR A 356 -26.84 -6.14 0.40
CA TYR A 356 -26.95 -5.53 -0.93
C TYR A 356 -25.59 -5.23 -1.57
N SER A 357 -24.62 -4.76 -0.78
CA SER A 357 -23.28 -4.43 -1.30
C SER A 357 -22.51 -5.67 -1.78
N VAL A 358 -22.73 -6.82 -1.14
CA VAL A 358 -22.13 -8.10 -1.53
C VAL A 358 -22.79 -8.66 -2.78
N GLN A 359 -24.12 -8.61 -2.86
CA GLN A 359 -24.86 -9.05 -4.03
C GLN A 359 -24.46 -8.24 -5.27
N LYS A 360 -24.39 -6.91 -5.15
CA LYS A 360 -23.94 -6.03 -6.24
C LYS A 360 -22.52 -6.36 -6.71
N ARG A 361 -21.61 -6.72 -5.77
CA ARG A 361 -20.26 -7.17 -6.14
C ARG A 361 -20.30 -8.48 -6.92
N ILE A 362 -21.07 -9.47 -6.44
CA ILE A 362 -21.23 -10.76 -7.11
C ILE A 362 -21.74 -10.57 -8.55
N ASP A 363 -22.72 -9.70 -8.75
CA ASP A 363 -23.26 -9.42 -10.08
C ASP A 363 -22.21 -8.73 -10.98
N THR A 364 -21.45 -7.78 -10.43
CA THR A 364 -20.32 -7.16 -11.14
C THR A 364 -19.29 -8.20 -11.53
N TRP A 365 -18.93 -9.10 -10.61
CA TRP A 365 -17.95 -10.17 -10.83
C TRP A 365 -18.40 -11.15 -11.92
N LYS A 366 -19.67 -11.58 -11.87
CA LYS A 366 -20.28 -12.40 -12.93
C LYS A 366 -20.20 -11.71 -14.29
N GLY A 367 -20.56 -10.42 -14.35
CA GLY A 367 -20.46 -9.63 -15.58
C GLY A 367 -19.05 -9.57 -16.14
N ILE A 368 -18.04 -9.35 -15.28
CA ILE A 368 -16.61 -9.34 -15.70
C ILE A 368 -16.18 -10.72 -16.21
N LEU A 369 -16.52 -11.80 -15.51
CA LEU A 369 -16.16 -13.16 -15.91
C LEU A 369 -16.77 -13.53 -17.27
N ILE A 370 -18.06 -13.25 -17.48
CA ILE A 370 -18.74 -13.46 -18.77
C ILE A 370 -18.06 -12.63 -19.85
N THR A 371 -17.81 -11.35 -19.59
CA THR A 371 -17.14 -10.46 -20.54
C THR A 371 -15.74 -10.96 -20.89
N SER A 372 -14.96 -11.42 -19.91
CA SER A 372 -13.59 -11.90 -20.11
C SER A 372 -13.54 -13.20 -20.96
N TRP A 373 -14.63 -13.97 -20.98
CA TRP A 373 -14.76 -15.12 -21.87
C TRP A 373 -14.77 -14.71 -23.35
N TYR A 374 -15.50 -13.62 -23.68
CA TYR A 374 -15.55 -13.07 -25.03
C TYR A 374 -14.31 -12.23 -25.40
N PHE A 375 -13.64 -11.64 -24.39
CA PHE A 375 -12.47 -10.80 -24.56
C PHE A 375 -11.28 -11.35 -23.76
N PRO A 376 -10.70 -12.49 -24.17
CA PRO A 376 -9.65 -13.17 -23.38
C PRO A 376 -8.37 -12.35 -23.23
N LEU A 377 -8.12 -11.39 -24.12
CA LEU A 377 -7.00 -10.45 -24.04
C LEU A 377 -7.36 -9.15 -23.28
N GLY A 378 -8.59 -9.05 -22.71
CA GLY A 378 -9.06 -7.86 -22.00
C GLY A 378 -9.53 -6.74 -22.92
N LYS A 379 -10.33 -5.83 -22.36
CA LYS A 379 -10.96 -4.71 -23.11
C LYS A 379 -10.13 -3.44 -23.18
N GLY A 380 -9.00 -3.37 -22.47
CA GLY A 380 -8.19 -2.17 -22.30
C GLY A 380 -8.36 -1.53 -20.91
N GLN A 381 -7.46 -0.60 -20.60
CA GLN A 381 -7.43 0.11 -19.32
C GLN A 381 -8.72 0.91 -19.07
N ASN A 382 -9.15 0.95 -17.81
CA ASN A 382 -10.31 1.71 -17.34
C ASN A 382 -11.66 1.32 -17.97
N THR A 383 -11.78 0.11 -18.51
CA THR A 383 -13.03 -0.36 -19.18
C THR A 383 -13.97 -1.13 -18.25
N THR A 384 -13.49 -1.64 -17.12
CA THR A 384 -14.32 -2.44 -16.19
C THR A 384 -15.01 -1.61 -15.12
N GLY A 385 -14.70 -0.31 -15.00
CA GLY A 385 -15.14 0.52 -13.89
C GLY A 385 -14.62 0.00 -12.54
N TYR A 386 -15.40 0.16 -11.48
CA TYR A 386 -15.00 -0.31 -10.14
C TYR A 386 -15.37 -1.78 -9.95
N ALA A 387 -14.41 -2.68 -10.21
CA ALA A 387 -14.62 -4.12 -10.18
C ALA A 387 -14.77 -4.73 -8.77
N HIS A 388 -14.49 -3.97 -7.70
CA HIS A 388 -14.44 -4.48 -6.31
C HIS A 388 -13.53 -5.69 -6.08
N SER A 389 -12.62 -5.97 -7.02
CA SER A 389 -11.55 -6.96 -6.93
C SER A 389 -10.47 -6.60 -7.95
N TYR A 390 -9.24 -6.45 -7.49
CA TYR A 390 -8.12 -6.14 -8.38
C TYR A 390 -7.85 -7.27 -9.38
N TYR A 391 -8.00 -8.52 -8.95
CA TYR A 391 -7.79 -9.68 -9.83
C TYR A 391 -8.79 -9.70 -11.00
N LEU A 392 -10.06 -9.42 -10.71
CA LEU A 392 -11.09 -9.35 -11.74
C LEU A 392 -10.95 -8.10 -12.61
N GLN A 393 -10.45 -7.00 -12.04
CA GLN A 393 -10.15 -5.82 -12.84
C GLN A 393 -9.01 -6.11 -13.83
N VAL A 394 -7.91 -6.70 -13.38
CA VAL A 394 -6.81 -7.13 -14.28
C VAL A 394 -7.34 -8.10 -15.34
N LEU A 395 -8.20 -9.06 -14.96
CA LEU A 395 -8.80 -9.98 -15.91
C LEU A 395 -9.67 -9.25 -16.96
N GLY A 396 -10.51 -8.33 -16.55
CA GLY A 396 -11.40 -7.61 -17.47
C GLY A 396 -10.68 -6.62 -18.38
N GLU A 397 -9.67 -5.91 -17.86
CA GLU A 397 -8.95 -4.86 -18.56
C GLU A 397 -7.76 -5.39 -19.37
N ILE A 398 -6.98 -6.31 -18.79
CA ILE A 398 -5.71 -6.80 -19.34
C ILE A 398 -5.86 -8.22 -19.91
N GLY A 399 -6.89 -8.93 -19.49
CA GLY A 399 -7.18 -10.29 -19.92
C GLY A 399 -6.44 -11.37 -19.13
N TYR A 400 -6.60 -12.64 -19.57
CA TYR A 400 -5.91 -13.78 -18.97
C TYR A 400 -4.38 -13.65 -18.94
N PRO A 401 -3.69 -13.12 -19.99
CA PRO A 401 -2.24 -12.92 -19.92
C PRO A 401 -1.83 -11.99 -18.77
N GLY A 402 -2.57 -10.91 -18.54
CA GLY A 402 -2.32 -9.98 -17.43
C GLY A 402 -2.52 -10.64 -16.08
N LEU A 403 -3.60 -11.39 -15.91
CA LEU A 403 -3.87 -12.11 -14.66
C LEU A 403 -2.82 -13.17 -14.38
N ILE A 404 -2.42 -13.97 -15.38
CA ILE A 404 -1.39 -15.00 -15.24
C ILE A 404 -0.05 -14.37 -14.84
N LEU A 405 0.36 -13.27 -15.49
CA LEU A 405 1.58 -12.55 -15.14
C LEU A 405 1.51 -12.01 -13.70
N PHE A 406 0.40 -11.38 -13.32
CA PHE A 406 0.23 -10.85 -11.97
C PHE A 406 0.29 -11.94 -10.89
N LEU A 407 -0.41 -13.08 -11.11
CA LEU A 407 -0.36 -14.22 -10.20
C LEU A 407 1.04 -14.85 -10.14
N SER A 408 1.75 -14.90 -11.27
CA SER A 408 3.14 -15.38 -11.33
C SER A 408 4.09 -14.47 -10.54
N ILE A 409 3.89 -13.14 -10.62
CA ILE A 409 4.62 -12.14 -9.82
C ILE A 409 4.38 -12.38 -8.34
N LEU A 410 3.12 -12.53 -7.94
CA LEU A 410 2.76 -12.79 -6.55
C LEU A 410 3.38 -14.10 -6.03
N ALA A 411 3.22 -15.19 -6.77
CA ALA A 411 3.78 -16.49 -6.42
C ALA A 411 5.32 -16.46 -6.30
N MET A 412 5.99 -15.80 -7.26
CA MET A 412 7.45 -15.65 -7.25
C MET A 412 7.91 -14.78 -6.08
N GLY A 413 7.21 -13.69 -5.77
CA GLY A 413 7.51 -12.82 -4.63
C GLY A 413 7.42 -13.57 -3.30
N LEU A 414 6.32 -14.30 -3.08
CA LEU A 414 6.12 -15.13 -1.88
C LEU A 414 7.17 -16.24 -1.81
N TYR A 415 7.44 -16.95 -2.91
CA TYR A 415 8.46 -18.00 -2.97
C TYR A 415 9.85 -17.48 -2.58
N ARG A 416 10.29 -16.36 -3.19
CA ARG A 416 11.58 -15.74 -2.88
C ARG A 416 11.65 -15.26 -1.45
N GLY A 417 10.59 -14.62 -0.96
CA GLY A 417 10.51 -14.20 0.43
C GLY A 417 10.65 -15.37 1.39
N MET A 418 9.95 -16.47 1.15
CA MET A 418 10.08 -17.69 1.96
C MET A 418 11.49 -18.29 1.91
N LYS A 419 12.17 -18.23 0.75
CA LYS A 419 13.57 -18.65 0.62
C LYS A 419 14.51 -17.76 1.45
N VAL A 420 14.33 -16.43 1.40
CA VAL A 420 15.11 -15.48 2.24
C VAL A 420 14.88 -15.78 3.72
N ILE A 421 13.64 -15.94 4.17
CA ILE A 421 13.31 -16.23 5.58
C ILE A 421 13.99 -17.52 6.07
N ARG A 422 13.98 -18.57 5.24
CA ARG A 422 14.50 -19.90 5.65
C ARG A 422 16.01 -20.02 5.59
N HIS A 423 16.65 -19.26 4.72
CA HIS A 423 18.07 -19.49 4.39
C HIS A 423 18.97 -18.29 4.66
N SER A 424 18.43 -17.16 5.13
CA SER A 424 19.26 -16.05 5.57
C SER A 424 20.02 -16.43 6.83
N ARG A 425 21.32 -16.15 6.85
CA ARG A 425 22.18 -16.26 8.05
C ARG A 425 21.92 -15.09 9.01
N ASP A 426 21.53 -13.95 8.49
CA ASP A 426 21.17 -12.76 9.24
C ASP A 426 19.72 -12.86 9.74
N LYS A 427 19.58 -12.95 11.08
CA LYS A 427 18.27 -13.08 11.74
C LYS A 427 17.42 -11.81 11.58
N ASP A 428 18.04 -10.63 11.58
CA ASP A 428 17.32 -9.37 11.46
C ASP A 428 16.78 -9.20 10.03
N LEU A 429 17.56 -9.62 9.02
CA LEU A 429 17.10 -9.67 7.64
C LEU A 429 15.95 -10.69 7.47
N ALA A 430 16.02 -11.85 8.11
CA ALA A 430 14.94 -12.84 8.05
C ALA A 430 13.65 -12.32 8.70
N GLU A 431 13.73 -11.64 9.85
CA GLU A 431 12.56 -11.01 10.49
C GLU A 431 11.97 -9.89 9.62
N PHE A 432 12.81 -9.09 9.00
CA PHE A 432 12.37 -8.05 8.09
C PHE A 432 11.70 -8.63 6.83
N ALA A 433 12.26 -9.71 6.28
CA ALA A 433 11.65 -10.42 5.17
C ALA A 433 10.27 -11.01 5.55
N ARG A 434 10.08 -11.48 6.80
CA ARG A 434 8.75 -11.91 7.31
C ARG A 434 7.74 -10.77 7.27
N LEU A 435 8.12 -9.57 7.69
CA LEU A 435 7.25 -8.39 7.59
C LEU A 435 6.85 -8.12 6.15
N LEU A 436 7.82 -8.04 5.22
CA LEU A 436 7.54 -7.73 3.82
C LEU A 436 6.64 -8.79 3.16
N VAL A 437 6.89 -10.08 3.44
CA VAL A 437 6.05 -11.19 2.95
C VAL A 437 4.63 -11.09 3.51
N THR A 438 4.48 -10.70 4.78
CA THR A 438 3.17 -10.51 5.40
C THR A 438 2.43 -9.33 4.80
N ILE A 439 3.10 -8.21 4.51
CA ILE A 439 2.52 -7.06 3.82
C ILE A 439 2.01 -7.48 2.43
N ILE A 440 2.82 -8.20 1.64
CA ILE A 440 2.41 -8.70 0.32
C ILE A 440 1.19 -9.60 0.46
N PHE A 441 1.18 -10.53 1.42
CA PHE A 441 0.08 -11.45 1.66
C PHE A 441 -1.21 -10.72 2.03
N VAL A 442 -1.14 -9.77 2.98
CA VAL A 442 -2.30 -8.99 3.44
C VAL A 442 -2.89 -8.15 2.31
N ILE A 443 -2.06 -7.44 1.56
CA ILE A 443 -2.53 -6.62 0.43
C ILE A 443 -3.12 -7.53 -0.66
N SER A 444 -2.58 -8.73 -0.87
CA SER A 444 -3.15 -9.71 -1.82
C SER A 444 -4.55 -10.17 -1.39
N ILE A 445 -4.79 -10.37 -0.09
CA ILE A 445 -6.13 -10.67 0.43
C ILE A 445 -7.07 -9.48 0.25
N LEU A 446 -6.63 -8.28 0.56
CA LEU A 446 -7.42 -7.06 0.38
C LEU A 446 -7.87 -6.90 -1.09
N ASN A 447 -7.02 -7.27 -2.03
CA ASN A 447 -7.31 -7.21 -3.47
C ASN A 447 -8.34 -8.25 -3.96
N LEU A 448 -8.74 -9.23 -3.13
CA LEU A 448 -9.86 -10.12 -3.46
C LEU A 448 -11.20 -9.37 -3.46
N THR A 449 -11.36 -8.37 -2.59
CA THR A 449 -12.63 -7.67 -2.36
C THR A 449 -12.55 -6.16 -2.53
N GLY A 450 -11.43 -5.66 -3.05
CA GLY A 450 -11.17 -4.26 -3.33
C GLY A 450 -10.09 -4.07 -4.38
N THR A 451 -9.79 -2.82 -4.72
CA THR A 451 -8.73 -2.43 -5.64
C THR A 451 -7.65 -1.64 -4.90
N HIS A 452 -7.07 -2.29 -3.88
CA HIS A 452 -6.12 -1.64 -2.95
C HIS A 452 -4.75 -1.35 -3.58
N LEU A 453 -4.49 -1.88 -4.79
CA LEU A 453 -3.32 -1.53 -5.60
C LEU A 453 -3.54 -0.33 -6.53
N HIS A 454 -4.68 0.35 -6.43
CA HIS A 454 -4.96 1.59 -7.17
C HIS A 454 -4.65 2.85 -6.37
N THR A 455 -4.44 2.72 -5.07
CA THR A 455 -4.30 3.88 -4.20
C THR A 455 -3.25 3.65 -3.13
N PRO A 456 -2.40 4.66 -2.87
CA PRO A 456 -1.52 4.63 -1.73
C PRO A 456 -2.31 4.55 -0.40
N PRO A 457 -1.77 3.82 0.60
CA PRO A 457 -0.41 3.27 0.66
C PRO A 457 -0.27 1.84 0.13
N GLY A 458 -1.35 1.16 -0.25
CA GLY A 458 -1.34 -0.26 -0.60
C GLY A 458 -0.37 -0.58 -1.75
N ASP A 459 -0.47 0.16 -2.86
CA ASP A 459 0.37 0.01 -4.04
C ASP A 459 1.86 0.25 -3.76
N VAL A 460 2.17 1.34 -3.05
CA VAL A 460 3.55 1.71 -2.69
C VAL A 460 4.22 0.61 -1.87
N PHE A 461 3.56 0.15 -0.81
CA PHE A 461 4.12 -0.89 0.07
C PHE A 461 4.20 -2.25 -0.61
N PHE A 462 3.25 -2.62 -1.44
CA PHE A 462 3.24 -3.89 -2.16
C PHE A 462 4.42 -4.01 -3.13
N TRP A 463 4.54 -3.08 -4.07
CA TRP A 463 5.58 -3.12 -5.09
C TRP A 463 6.98 -2.92 -4.50
N PHE A 464 7.11 -2.03 -3.51
CA PHE A 464 8.36 -1.86 -2.77
C PHE A 464 8.80 -3.15 -2.06
N SER A 465 7.87 -3.82 -1.37
CA SER A 465 8.16 -5.08 -0.66
C SER A 465 8.64 -6.17 -1.61
N LEU A 466 8.01 -6.31 -2.77
CA LEU A 466 8.45 -7.25 -3.82
C LEU A 466 9.86 -6.91 -4.31
N GLY A 467 10.17 -5.63 -4.51
CA GLY A 467 11.49 -5.15 -4.93
C GLY A 467 12.58 -5.47 -3.90
N CYS A 468 12.31 -5.19 -2.62
CA CYS A 468 13.23 -5.51 -1.53
C CYS A 468 13.49 -7.02 -1.39
N ILE A 469 12.44 -7.84 -1.47
CA ILE A 469 12.55 -9.31 -1.44
C ILE A 469 13.39 -9.81 -2.62
N SER A 470 13.18 -9.26 -3.82
CA SER A 470 13.98 -9.62 -4.99
C SER A 470 15.47 -9.35 -4.78
N ARG A 471 15.81 -8.18 -4.22
CA ARG A 471 17.20 -7.82 -3.91
C ARG A 471 17.81 -8.74 -2.84
N PHE A 472 17.10 -8.97 -1.75
CA PHE A 472 17.59 -9.84 -0.66
C PHE A 472 17.82 -11.26 -1.15
N TYR A 473 16.95 -11.76 -2.02
CA TYR A 473 17.11 -13.08 -2.63
C TYR A 473 18.36 -13.16 -3.52
N ARG A 474 18.59 -12.14 -4.39
CA ARG A 474 19.79 -12.09 -5.23
C ARG A 474 21.08 -12.04 -4.40
N ARG A 475 21.11 -11.20 -3.36
CA ARG A 475 22.25 -11.13 -2.45
C ARG A 475 22.53 -12.47 -1.78
N MET A 476 21.51 -13.11 -1.25
CA MET A 476 21.64 -14.45 -0.64
C MET A 476 22.19 -15.49 -1.62
N GLN A 477 21.77 -15.44 -2.89
CA GLN A 477 22.28 -16.35 -3.93
C GLN A 477 23.75 -16.07 -4.25
N ALA A 478 24.14 -14.81 -4.38
CA ALA A 478 25.52 -14.41 -4.61
C ALA A 478 26.45 -14.86 -3.45
N GLU A 479 26.03 -14.67 -2.21
CA GLU A 479 26.77 -15.12 -1.02
C GLU A 479 26.96 -16.65 -1.00
N ARG A 480 25.98 -17.43 -1.46
CA ARG A 480 26.09 -18.90 -1.58
C ARG A 480 27.06 -19.33 -2.67
N GLN A 481 27.08 -18.64 -3.79
CA GLN A 481 27.98 -18.97 -4.92
C GLN A 481 29.44 -18.58 -4.59
N ALA A 482 29.63 -17.51 -3.80
CA ALA A 482 30.96 -17.08 -3.37
C ALA A 482 31.59 -17.99 -2.29
N THR A 483 30.80 -18.83 -1.62
CA THR A 483 31.32 -19.82 -0.66
C THR A 483 31.64 -21.11 -1.41
N PRO A 484 32.95 -21.44 -1.67
CA PRO A 484 33.30 -22.63 -2.42
C PRO A 484 32.81 -23.88 -1.68
N ALA A 485 32.29 -24.87 -2.42
CA ALA A 485 31.86 -26.18 -1.93
C ALA A 485 33.03 -27.07 -1.47
N GLY A 486 33.94 -26.54 -0.63
CA GLY A 486 35.19 -27.21 -0.27
C GLY A 486 35.69 -26.99 1.15
N ARG A 487 34.87 -26.41 2.04
CA ARG A 487 35.29 -26.25 3.47
C ARG A 487 34.33 -26.96 4.45
N ASP A 488 33.94 -28.16 4.15
CA ASP A 488 33.46 -29.10 5.18
C ASP A 488 34.66 -29.73 5.83
N GLY A 489 35.20 -29.11 6.89
CA GLY A 489 36.24 -29.78 7.70
C GLY A 489 37.39 -28.92 8.18
N ASN A 490 37.16 -27.78 8.80
CA ASN A 490 37.94 -27.32 9.96
C ASN A 490 37.44 -25.98 10.51
N PRO A 491 36.86 -25.89 11.69
CA PRO A 491 36.38 -24.61 12.25
C PRO A 491 37.47 -23.69 12.77
N GLY A 492 38.75 -24.03 12.55
CA GLY A 492 39.90 -23.36 13.18
C GLY A 492 40.73 -22.40 12.31
N SER A 493 40.40 -22.16 11.05
CA SER A 493 41.21 -21.28 10.20
C SER A 493 40.36 -20.27 9.45
N LEU A 494 39.92 -19.21 10.12
CA LEU A 494 39.44 -18.00 9.46
C LEU A 494 40.68 -17.15 9.10
N PRO A 495 40.91 -16.83 7.81
CA PRO A 495 41.84 -15.77 7.46
C PRO A 495 41.20 -14.43 7.83
N GLU A 496 41.88 -13.66 8.63
CA GLU A 496 41.55 -12.31 9.13
C GLU A 496 41.43 -11.24 8.04
N THR A 497 41.53 -11.60 6.76
CA THR A 497 41.64 -10.64 5.63
C THR A 497 40.41 -10.56 4.73
N ALA A 498 39.24 -11.07 5.13
CA ALA A 498 38.00 -10.98 4.32
C ALA A 498 37.13 -9.73 4.62
N ASN A 499 37.73 -8.67 5.21
CA ASN A 499 37.06 -7.40 5.45
C ASN A 499 37.36 -6.33 4.37
N GLU A 500 38.08 -6.70 3.32
CA GLU A 500 38.19 -5.86 2.15
C GLU A 500 36.91 -6.02 1.31
N GLY A 501 36.07 -4.99 1.43
CA GLY A 501 34.80 -4.90 0.79
C GLY A 501 34.90 -5.19 -0.70
N VAL A 502 34.01 -6.02 -1.19
CA VAL A 502 33.54 -5.92 -2.56
C VAL A 502 32.97 -4.51 -2.69
N SER A 503 33.85 -3.60 -3.07
CA SER A 503 33.50 -2.22 -3.41
C SER A 503 32.72 -2.28 -4.71
N PHE A 504 31.41 -2.30 -4.61
CA PHE A 504 30.62 -1.85 -5.74
C PHE A 504 31.08 -0.42 -6.10
N PRO A 505 31.26 -0.09 -7.38
CA PRO A 505 31.64 1.25 -7.80
C PRO A 505 30.47 2.21 -7.58
N GLY A 506 30.24 2.57 -6.32
CA GLY A 506 29.23 3.52 -5.86
C GLY A 506 29.81 4.87 -5.46
N ARG A 507 30.98 5.24 -5.95
CA ARG A 507 31.62 6.55 -5.71
C ARG A 507 31.65 7.38 -6.98
N ALA A 508 30.51 7.71 -7.55
CA ALA A 508 30.45 8.70 -8.61
C ALA A 508 29.32 9.72 -8.44
N PHE A 509 28.80 9.92 -7.23
CA PHE A 509 27.94 11.08 -6.91
C PHE A 509 28.11 11.40 -5.43
N ALA A 510 29.20 12.08 -5.08
CA ALA A 510 29.35 12.87 -3.87
C ALA A 510 28.91 14.31 -4.18
#